data_4838cc25ea3e796d1ec045f02dc10d9a
#
_entry.id   4838cc25ea3e796d1ec045f02dc10d9a
#
_cell.length_a   1.000
_cell.length_b   1.000
_cell.length_c   1.000
_cell.angle_alpha   90.00
_cell.angle_beta   90.00
_cell.angle_gamma   90.00
#
_symmetry.space_group_name_H-M   'P 1'
#
loop_
_entity.id
_entity.type
_entity.pdbx_description
1 polymer ?
#
loop_
_entity_poly.entity_id
_entity_poly.type
_entity_poly.pdbx_seq_one_letter_code
_entity_poly.pdbx_strand_id
1 'polypeptide(L)'
;YSNKRIESPNIWFDYVLLLGCLLLLTFVAYIQYQYNVFGNRLGMATFIPMVILFVTAYYFDHLGILSLAITNLAAWAGISATPLQVLENNDFNNDQIIYTGLVLGLGLVAISFLSKNRNIKEHFAFTYKNFGAHLLFISCLAAMFYFENIYLVWFAVLAGICFFFFKNALKENSFYFLVITLLYAYIGLSYVVIELLFLAGDGISAVYLGLIYFIASGIGLIRMFIQYNKILKRNVSI
;
A
#
# COMPACT_ATOMS: atom_id res chain seq x y z
N TYR A 1 6.59 -19.72 21.47
CA TYR A 1 6.87 -18.43 20.81
C TYR A 1 6.35 -17.33 21.73
N SER A 2 7.24 -16.47 22.22
CA SER A 2 6.89 -15.37 23.14
C SER A 2 6.06 -14.33 22.39
N ASN A 3 4.87 -13.99 22.91
CA ASN A 3 4.04 -12.88 22.43
C ASN A 3 4.60 -11.49 22.81
N LYS A 4 5.68 -11.45 23.60
CA LYS A 4 6.33 -10.20 24.01
C LYS A 4 7.24 -9.74 22.87
N ARG A 5 7.17 -8.44 22.58
CA ARG A 5 8.14 -7.78 21.70
C ARG A 5 9.56 -8.01 22.27
N ILE A 6 10.46 -8.51 21.45
CA ILE A 6 11.86 -8.60 21.80
C ILE A 6 12.41 -7.17 21.72
N GLU A 7 12.67 -6.56 22.87
CA GLU A 7 13.36 -5.27 22.89
C GLU A 7 14.84 -5.52 22.55
N SER A 8 15.32 -4.83 21.51
CA SER A 8 16.73 -4.90 21.17
C SER A 8 17.56 -4.28 22.31
N PRO A 9 18.62 -4.94 22.74
CA PRO A 9 19.44 -4.48 23.85
C PRO A 9 20.20 -3.17 23.54
N ASN A 10 20.30 -2.79 22.26
CA ASN A 10 21.01 -1.60 21.83
C ASN A 10 20.40 -1.05 20.52
N ILE A 11 20.14 0.26 20.49
CA ILE A 11 19.64 0.97 19.31
C ILE A 11 20.60 0.81 18.10
N TRP A 12 21.91 0.78 18.33
CA TRP A 12 22.92 0.54 17.29
C TRP A 12 22.75 -0.82 16.60
N PHE A 13 22.35 -1.84 17.35
CA PHE A 13 22.11 -3.17 16.79
C PHE A 13 21.00 -3.13 15.72
N ASP A 14 19.92 -2.42 15.98
CA ASP A 14 18.80 -2.29 15.03
C ASP A 14 19.23 -1.61 13.73
N TYR A 15 20.05 -0.55 13.83
CA TYR A 15 20.58 0.12 12.63
C TYR A 15 21.55 -0.76 11.85
N VAL A 16 22.46 -1.46 12.52
CA VAL A 16 23.43 -2.37 11.89
C VAL A 16 22.70 -3.54 11.22
N LEU A 17 21.70 -4.10 11.88
CA LEU A 17 20.88 -5.19 11.32
C LEU A 17 20.11 -4.72 10.08
N LEU A 18 19.49 -3.54 10.13
CA LEU A 18 18.80 -2.95 8.98
C LEU A 18 19.77 -2.67 7.82
N LEU A 19 20.95 -2.12 8.13
CA LEU A 19 22.01 -1.89 7.14
C LEU A 19 22.45 -3.21 6.49
N GLY A 20 22.65 -4.26 7.27
CA GLY A 20 22.98 -5.59 6.76
C GLY A 20 21.92 -6.14 5.81
N CYS A 21 20.63 -5.96 6.13
CA CYS A 21 19.53 -6.33 5.24
C CYS A 21 19.53 -5.53 3.93
N LEU A 22 19.80 -4.21 3.99
CA LEU A 22 19.90 -3.37 2.79
C LEU A 22 21.10 -3.76 1.92
N LEU A 23 22.26 -4.07 2.54
CA LEU A 23 23.43 -4.56 1.83
C LEU A 23 23.17 -5.91 1.17
N LEU A 24 22.43 -6.81 1.81
CA LEU A 24 22.01 -8.07 1.19
C LEU A 24 21.19 -7.83 -0.07
N LEU A 25 20.21 -6.92 -0.03
CA LEU A 25 19.38 -6.58 -1.18
C LEU A 25 20.23 -6.01 -2.33
N THR A 26 21.10 -5.04 -2.03
CA THR A 26 21.98 -4.43 -3.05
C THR A 26 22.97 -5.44 -3.62
N PHE A 27 23.51 -6.33 -2.80
CA PHE A 27 24.41 -7.38 -3.24
C PHE A 27 23.74 -8.36 -4.20
N VAL A 28 22.54 -8.87 -3.85
CA VAL A 28 21.80 -9.78 -4.72
C VAL A 28 21.39 -9.11 -6.04
N ALA A 29 20.97 -7.85 -5.99
CA ALA A 29 20.68 -7.08 -7.19
C ALA A 29 21.93 -6.88 -8.06
N TYR A 30 23.07 -6.57 -7.45
CA TYR A 30 24.35 -6.41 -8.16
C TYR A 30 24.84 -7.70 -8.84
N ILE A 31 24.80 -8.84 -8.14
CA ILE A 31 25.25 -10.10 -8.76
C ILE A 31 24.29 -10.55 -9.87
N GLN A 32 22.99 -10.26 -9.75
CA GLN A 32 22.06 -10.51 -10.86
C GLN A 32 22.36 -9.61 -12.06
N TYR A 33 22.60 -8.32 -11.84
CA TYR A 33 22.89 -7.36 -12.92
C TYR A 33 24.21 -7.68 -13.61
N GLN A 34 25.28 -7.92 -12.83
CA GLN A 34 26.64 -8.09 -13.36
C GLN A 34 26.89 -9.49 -13.94
N TYR A 35 26.37 -10.52 -13.31
CA TYR A 35 26.71 -11.91 -13.62
C TYR A 35 25.52 -12.73 -14.11
N ASN A 36 24.32 -12.17 -14.12
CA ASN A 36 23.08 -12.83 -14.52
C ASN A 36 22.88 -14.22 -13.85
N VAL A 37 23.18 -14.30 -12.56
CA VAL A 37 23.26 -15.55 -11.78
C VAL A 37 21.96 -16.35 -11.85
N PHE A 38 20.80 -15.69 -11.87
CA PHE A 38 19.51 -16.35 -11.94
C PHE A 38 18.99 -16.51 -13.37
N GLY A 39 19.75 -16.06 -14.39
CA GLY A 39 19.35 -16.13 -15.80
C GLY A 39 17.96 -15.55 -16.04
N ASN A 40 17.13 -16.26 -16.78
CA ASN A 40 15.76 -15.86 -17.10
C ASN A 40 14.78 -15.94 -15.91
N ARG A 41 15.24 -16.43 -14.74
CA ARG A 41 14.41 -16.54 -13.53
C ARG A 41 14.52 -15.29 -12.67
N LEU A 42 14.19 -14.13 -13.22
CA LEU A 42 14.33 -12.82 -12.57
C LEU A 42 13.60 -12.72 -11.24
N GLY A 43 12.47 -13.44 -11.10
CA GLY A 43 11.75 -13.51 -9.82
C GLY A 43 12.57 -14.12 -8.67
N MET A 44 13.59 -14.93 -8.95
CA MET A 44 14.45 -15.51 -7.88
C MET A 44 15.32 -14.46 -7.21
N ALA A 45 15.71 -13.41 -7.93
CA ALA A 45 16.52 -12.31 -7.39
C ALA A 45 15.76 -11.52 -6.31
N THR A 46 14.44 -11.51 -6.34
CA THR A 46 13.59 -10.88 -5.32
C THR A 46 13.05 -11.89 -4.32
N PHE A 47 12.80 -13.14 -4.73
CA PHE A 47 12.28 -14.20 -3.87
C PHE A 47 13.24 -14.58 -2.75
N ILE A 48 14.52 -14.81 -3.07
CA ILE A 48 15.51 -15.25 -2.09
C ILE A 48 15.69 -14.20 -0.97
N PRO A 49 15.96 -12.91 -1.28
CA PRO A 49 16.02 -11.89 -0.25
C PRO A 49 14.72 -11.74 0.53
N MET A 50 13.57 -11.84 -0.12
CA MET A 50 12.26 -11.80 0.53
C MET A 50 12.16 -12.82 1.65
N VAL A 51 12.48 -14.09 1.37
CA VAL A 51 12.42 -15.16 2.38
C VAL A 51 13.38 -14.89 3.55
N ILE A 52 14.62 -14.48 3.24
CA ILE A 52 15.62 -14.14 4.26
C ILE A 52 15.12 -12.98 5.13
N LEU A 53 14.58 -11.94 4.52
CA LEU A 53 14.05 -10.78 5.24
C LEU A 53 12.87 -11.13 6.15
N PHE A 54 11.94 -11.98 5.70
CA PHE A 54 10.85 -12.44 6.57
C PHE A 54 11.37 -13.22 7.76
N VAL A 55 12.27 -14.17 7.52
CA VAL A 55 12.89 -14.95 8.63
C VAL A 55 13.59 -13.99 9.61
N THR A 56 14.39 -13.07 9.11
CA THR A 56 15.10 -12.09 9.93
C THR A 56 14.15 -11.18 10.71
N ALA A 57 13.08 -10.67 10.05
CA ALA A 57 12.07 -9.83 10.69
C ALA A 57 11.38 -10.53 11.86
N TYR A 58 11.00 -11.80 11.66
CA TYR A 58 10.34 -12.58 12.71
C TYR A 58 11.30 -13.03 13.81
N TYR A 59 12.55 -13.32 13.47
CA TYR A 59 13.57 -13.74 14.44
C TYR A 59 14.00 -12.59 15.36
N PHE A 60 14.31 -11.44 14.78
CA PHE A 60 14.74 -10.25 15.53
C PHE A 60 13.59 -9.32 15.94
N ASP A 61 12.36 -9.63 15.57
CA ASP A 61 11.17 -8.84 15.91
C ASP A 61 11.20 -7.39 15.41
N HIS A 62 11.75 -7.17 14.20
CA HIS A 62 12.09 -5.85 13.70
C HIS A 62 11.10 -5.35 12.61
N LEU A 63 10.35 -4.26 12.91
CA LEU A 63 9.33 -3.68 12.02
C LEU A 63 9.90 -3.14 10.70
N GLY A 64 11.09 -2.54 10.73
CA GLY A 64 11.74 -2.01 9.52
C GLY A 64 12.12 -3.12 8.54
N ILE A 65 12.63 -4.26 9.04
CA ILE A 65 12.95 -5.42 8.20
C ILE A 65 11.68 -6.06 7.66
N LEU A 66 10.60 -6.11 8.45
CA LEU A 66 9.30 -6.57 7.98
C LEU A 66 8.80 -5.70 6.81
N SER A 67 8.96 -4.38 6.91
CA SER A 67 8.60 -3.46 5.82
C SER A 67 9.40 -3.76 4.54
N LEU A 68 10.71 -4.01 4.66
CA LEU A 68 11.56 -4.42 3.53
C LEU A 68 11.11 -5.78 2.96
N ALA A 69 10.75 -6.74 3.81
CA ALA A 69 10.27 -8.05 3.39
C ALA A 69 8.97 -7.96 2.59
N ILE A 70 8.01 -7.16 3.06
CA ILE A 70 6.74 -6.93 2.36
C ILE A 70 6.96 -6.19 1.04
N THR A 71 7.84 -5.19 1.00
CA THR A 71 8.21 -4.49 -0.24
C THR A 71 8.83 -5.45 -1.26
N ASN A 72 9.73 -6.34 -0.80
CA ASN A 72 10.31 -7.36 -1.67
C ASN A 72 9.28 -8.41 -2.12
N LEU A 73 8.30 -8.74 -1.28
CA LEU A 73 7.19 -9.61 -1.65
C LEU A 73 6.35 -8.98 -2.77
N ALA A 74 6.05 -7.68 -2.67
CA ALA A 74 5.32 -6.95 -3.70
C ALA A 74 6.13 -6.89 -5.02
N ALA A 75 7.44 -6.63 -4.94
CA ALA A 75 8.33 -6.64 -6.10
C ALA A 75 8.40 -8.05 -6.75
N TRP A 76 8.55 -9.10 -5.95
CA TRP A 76 8.54 -10.48 -6.45
C TRP A 76 7.22 -10.84 -7.14
N ALA A 77 6.09 -10.47 -6.53
CA ALA A 77 4.77 -10.75 -7.10
C ALA A 77 4.56 -10.00 -8.42
N GLY A 78 4.96 -8.73 -8.53
CA GLY A 78 4.91 -7.94 -9.76
C GLY A 78 5.79 -8.52 -10.88
N ILE A 79 7.05 -8.82 -10.58
CA ILE A 79 7.99 -9.42 -11.54
C ILE A 79 7.53 -10.83 -11.97
N SER A 80 6.94 -11.60 -11.07
CA SER A 80 6.44 -12.94 -11.39
C SER A 80 5.18 -12.92 -12.24
N ALA A 81 4.35 -11.87 -12.11
CA ALA A 81 3.15 -11.69 -12.93
C ALA A 81 3.50 -11.25 -14.37
N THR A 82 4.42 -10.29 -14.54
CA THR A 82 4.75 -9.71 -15.85
C THR A 82 6.24 -9.35 -15.97
N PRO A 83 7.12 -10.36 -16.04
CA PRO A 83 8.56 -10.14 -15.93
C PRO A 83 9.17 -9.25 -17.04
N LEU A 84 8.75 -9.46 -18.29
CA LEU A 84 9.30 -8.74 -19.41
C LEU A 84 8.80 -7.29 -19.51
N GLN A 85 7.50 -7.08 -19.31
CA GLN A 85 6.89 -5.75 -19.41
C GLN A 85 7.36 -4.81 -18.31
N VAL A 86 7.51 -5.31 -17.10
CA VAL A 86 7.97 -4.50 -15.95
C VAL A 86 9.45 -4.12 -16.08
N LEU A 87 10.29 -5.03 -16.55
CA LEU A 87 11.74 -4.82 -16.57
C LEU A 87 12.24 -4.12 -17.83
N GLU A 88 11.66 -4.41 -19.00
CA GLU A 88 12.10 -3.84 -20.26
C GLU A 88 11.44 -2.50 -20.57
N ASN A 89 10.14 -2.36 -20.29
CA ASN A 89 9.36 -1.19 -20.70
C ASN A 89 8.98 -0.26 -19.54
N ASN A 90 9.28 -0.63 -18.28
CA ASN A 90 8.72 0.01 -17.08
C ASN A 90 7.19 0.14 -17.13
N ASP A 91 6.52 -0.79 -17.83
CA ASP A 91 5.08 -0.77 -17.99
C ASP A 91 4.40 -1.50 -16.81
N PHE A 92 3.91 -0.71 -15.87
CA PHE A 92 3.10 -1.17 -14.74
C PHE A 92 1.59 -1.10 -15.04
N ASN A 93 1.21 -0.65 -16.23
CA ASN A 93 -0.18 -0.52 -16.62
C ASN A 93 -0.68 -1.81 -17.29
N ASN A 94 -0.81 -2.87 -16.48
CA ASN A 94 -1.22 -4.19 -16.91
C ASN A 94 -2.26 -4.75 -15.94
N ASP A 95 -3.28 -5.41 -16.49
CA ASP A 95 -4.35 -6.03 -15.71
C ASP A 95 -3.84 -7.08 -14.70
N GLN A 96 -2.82 -7.86 -15.08
CA GLN A 96 -2.21 -8.85 -14.20
C GLN A 96 -1.57 -8.23 -12.97
N ILE A 97 -0.90 -7.08 -13.11
CA ILE A 97 -0.30 -6.35 -11.99
C ILE A 97 -1.39 -5.80 -11.07
N ILE A 98 -2.47 -5.26 -11.64
CA ILE A 98 -3.62 -4.74 -10.90
C ILE A 98 -4.24 -5.85 -10.03
N TYR A 99 -4.55 -7.01 -10.64
CA TYR A 99 -5.12 -8.13 -9.89
C TYR A 99 -4.14 -8.71 -8.87
N THR A 100 -2.85 -8.80 -9.20
CA THR A 100 -1.82 -9.24 -8.26
C THR A 100 -1.74 -8.31 -7.05
N GLY A 101 -1.77 -7.00 -7.27
CA GLY A 101 -1.79 -6.01 -6.20
C GLY A 101 -3.04 -6.11 -5.32
N LEU A 102 -4.23 -6.35 -5.91
CA LEU A 102 -5.46 -6.58 -5.15
C LEU A 102 -5.38 -7.84 -4.28
N VAL A 103 -4.97 -8.97 -4.86
CA VAL A 103 -4.84 -10.23 -4.12
C VAL A 103 -3.81 -10.11 -3.00
N LEU A 104 -2.65 -9.53 -3.29
CA LEU A 104 -1.60 -9.30 -2.30
C LEU A 104 -2.07 -8.36 -1.19
N GLY A 105 -2.74 -7.25 -1.55
CA GLY A 105 -3.30 -6.30 -0.59
C GLY A 105 -4.33 -6.93 0.32
N LEU A 106 -5.27 -7.72 -0.22
CA LEU A 106 -6.25 -8.50 0.56
C LEU A 106 -5.55 -9.50 1.49
N GLY A 107 -4.54 -10.21 0.99
CA GLY A 107 -3.75 -11.17 1.76
C GLY A 107 -3.05 -10.50 2.96
N LEU A 108 -2.40 -9.35 2.76
CA LEU A 108 -1.74 -8.62 3.82
C LEU A 108 -2.72 -8.10 4.88
N VAL A 109 -3.89 -7.59 4.45
CA VAL A 109 -4.96 -7.17 5.38
C VAL A 109 -5.48 -8.37 6.17
N ALA A 110 -5.70 -9.52 5.53
CA ALA A 110 -6.11 -10.76 6.21
C ALA A 110 -5.07 -11.22 7.23
N ILE A 111 -3.77 -11.19 6.88
CA ILE A 111 -2.66 -11.52 7.80
C ILE A 111 -2.67 -10.56 9.00
N SER A 112 -2.90 -9.26 8.78
CA SER A 112 -3.01 -8.29 9.87
C SER A 112 -4.12 -8.66 10.87
N PHE A 113 -5.31 -9.02 10.38
CA PHE A 113 -6.41 -9.47 11.24
C PHE A 113 -6.12 -10.79 11.96
N LEU A 114 -5.49 -11.74 11.26
CA LEU A 114 -5.09 -13.02 11.85
C LEU A 114 -4.04 -12.82 12.94
N SER A 115 -3.03 -11.98 12.71
CA SER A 115 -2.00 -11.61 13.67
C SER A 115 -2.61 -11.04 14.94
N LYS A 116 -3.56 -10.10 14.79
CA LYS A 116 -4.28 -9.48 15.92
C LYS A 116 -5.19 -10.49 16.65
N ASN A 117 -5.93 -11.31 15.91
CA ASN A 117 -6.89 -12.26 16.47
C ASN A 117 -6.22 -13.44 17.20
N ARG A 118 -5.06 -13.87 16.68
CA ARG A 118 -4.27 -14.98 17.25
C ARG A 118 -3.25 -14.50 18.28
N ASN A 119 -3.12 -13.19 18.52
CA ASN A 119 -2.08 -12.58 19.36
C ASN A 119 -0.65 -13.03 18.98
N ILE A 120 -0.39 -13.28 17.68
CA ILE A 120 0.92 -13.67 17.18
C ILE A 120 1.58 -12.43 16.59
N LYS A 121 2.63 -11.91 17.27
CA LYS A 121 3.33 -10.70 16.83
C LYS A 121 2.36 -9.54 16.53
N GLU A 122 1.48 -9.22 17.46
CA GLU A 122 0.40 -8.24 17.28
C GLU A 122 0.91 -6.88 16.79
N HIS A 123 2.12 -6.47 17.20
CA HIS A 123 2.73 -5.22 16.77
C HIS A 123 3.09 -5.20 15.26
N PHE A 124 3.19 -6.36 14.59
CA PHE A 124 3.33 -6.45 13.13
C PHE A 124 2.02 -6.18 12.38
N ALA A 125 0.88 -6.29 13.06
CA ALA A 125 -0.44 -6.11 12.44
C ALA A 125 -0.60 -4.73 11.79
N PHE A 126 -0.06 -3.68 12.42
CA PHE A 126 -0.09 -2.33 11.85
C PHE A 126 0.64 -2.28 10.50
N THR A 127 1.84 -2.85 10.42
CA THR A 127 2.66 -2.86 9.20
C THR A 127 1.96 -3.62 8.07
N TYR A 128 1.46 -4.83 8.35
CA TYR A 128 0.69 -5.60 7.37
C TYR A 128 -0.55 -4.84 6.88
N LYS A 129 -1.32 -4.25 7.80
CA LYS A 129 -2.51 -3.46 7.47
C LYS A 129 -2.17 -2.25 6.62
N ASN A 130 -1.07 -1.56 6.94
CA ASN A 130 -0.62 -0.37 6.23
C ASN A 130 -0.27 -0.69 4.77
N PHE A 131 0.62 -1.65 4.55
CA PHE A 131 1.00 -2.06 3.19
C PHE A 131 -0.18 -2.63 2.41
N GLY A 132 -1.02 -3.46 3.07
CA GLY A 132 -2.22 -4.01 2.46
C GLY A 132 -3.23 -2.95 2.03
N ALA A 133 -3.45 -1.93 2.87
CA ALA A 133 -4.33 -0.81 2.54
C ALA A 133 -3.83 -0.02 1.33
N HIS A 134 -2.55 0.35 1.31
CA HIS A 134 -1.95 1.08 0.18
C HIS A 134 -2.03 0.26 -1.11
N LEU A 135 -1.70 -1.03 -1.08
CA LEU A 135 -1.80 -1.90 -2.26
C LEU A 135 -3.24 -1.99 -2.78
N LEU A 136 -4.23 -2.15 -1.89
CA LEU A 136 -5.63 -2.20 -2.29
C LEU A 136 -6.09 -0.89 -2.94
N PHE A 137 -5.80 0.23 -2.31
CA PHE A 137 -6.22 1.54 -2.84
C PHE A 137 -5.54 1.85 -4.17
N ILE A 138 -4.22 1.65 -4.28
CA ILE A 138 -3.46 1.90 -5.51
C ILE A 138 -3.95 0.99 -6.63
N SER A 139 -4.17 -0.30 -6.36
CA SER A 139 -4.67 -1.24 -7.37
C SER A 139 -6.08 -0.89 -7.83
N CYS A 140 -6.98 -0.46 -6.94
CA CYS A 140 -8.31 0.00 -7.33
C CYS A 140 -8.26 1.27 -8.19
N LEU A 141 -7.42 2.24 -7.82
CA LEU A 141 -7.23 3.44 -8.64
C LEU A 141 -6.62 3.09 -10.00
N ALA A 142 -5.58 2.26 -10.04
CA ALA A 142 -4.98 1.78 -11.29
C ALA A 142 -6.03 1.08 -12.17
N ALA A 143 -6.92 0.28 -11.57
CA ALA A 143 -8.01 -0.36 -12.29
C ALA A 143 -9.02 0.64 -12.88
N MET A 144 -9.33 1.74 -12.16
CA MET A 144 -10.19 2.81 -12.69
C MET A 144 -9.58 3.47 -13.94
N PHE A 145 -8.25 3.71 -13.93
CA PHE A 145 -7.54 4.30 -15.07
C PHE A 145 -7.36 3.31 -16.23
N TYR A 146 -7.12 2.05 -15.94
CA TYR A 146 -6.89 1.02 -16.96
C TYR A 146 -8.18 0.58 -17.65
N PHE A 147 -9.25 0.36 -16.89
CA PHE A 147 -10.54 -0.10 -17.39
C PHE A 147 -11.52 1.08 -17.57
N GLU A 148 -11.18 2.01 -18.46
CA GLU A 148 -11.95 3.25 -18.70
C GLU A 148 -13.44 3.00 -18.93
N ASN A 149 -13.84 1.94 -19.63
CA ASN A 149 -15.24 1.62 -19.92
C ASN A 149 -16.06 1.20 -18.70
N ILE A 150 -15.42 0.71 -17.66
CA ILE A 150 -16.08 0.21 -16.44
C ILE A 150 -15.51 0.88 -15.16
N TYR A 151 -14.93 2.08 -15.29
CA TYR A 151 -14.33 2.80 -14.16
C TYR A 151 -15.30 2.99 -12.98
N LEU A 152 -16.61 3.14 -13.24
CA LEU A 152 -17.63 3.26 -12.20
C LEU A 152 -17.77 2.00 -11.34
N VAL A 153 -17.57 0.81 -11.93
CA VAL A 153 -17.56 -0.44 -11.16
C VAL A 153 -16.36 -0.46 -10.22
N TRP A 154 -15.18 -0.09 -10.71
CA TRP A 154 -13.97 -0.02 -9.90
C TRP A 154 -14.04 1.08 -8.83
N PHE A 155 -14.69 2.20 -9.14
CA PHE A 155 -15.01 3.21 -8.15
C PHE A 155 -15.91 2.69 -7.03
N ALA A 156 -16.93 1.89 -7.35
CA ALA A 156 -17.79 1.26 -6.35
C ALA A 156 -16.99 0.30 -5.44
N VAL A 157 -16.06 -0.49 -6.03
CA VAL A 157 -15.14 -1.34 -5.26
C VAL A 157 -14.25 -0.51 -4.34
N LEU A 158 -13.64 0.56 -4.87
CA LEU A 158 -12.83 1.50 -4.08
C LEU A 158 -13.64 2.10 -2.93
N ALA A 159 -14.85 2.57 -3.19
CA ALA A 159 -15.75 3.13 -2.18
C ALA A 159 -16.08 2.12 -1.07
N GLY A 160 -16.32 0.85 -1.42
CA GLY A 160 -16.54 -0.23 -0.46
C GLY A 160 -15.32 -0.47 0.44
N ILE A 161 -14.12 -0.52 -0.14
CA ILE A 161 -12.86 -0.66 0.61
C ILE A 161 -12.64 0.57 1.49
N CYS A 162 -12.84 1.79 0.97
CA CYS A 162 -12.75 3.02 1.75
C CYS A 162 -13.72 3.03 2.93
N PHE A 163 -14.96 2.61 2.73
CA PHE A 163 -15.95 2.52 3.80
C PHE A 163 -15.53 1.55 4.91
N PHE A 164 -14.99 0.39 4.52
CA PHE A 164 -14.46 -0.59 5.47
C PHE A 164 -13.30 0.00 6.31
N PHE A 165 -12.29 0.58 5.65
CA PHE A 165 -11.14 1.18 6.34
C PHE A 165 -11.52 2.39 7.17
N PHE A 166 -12.46 3.22 6.70
CA PHE A 166 -12.98 4.36 7.43
C PHE A 166 -13.66 3.95 8.75
N LYS A 167 -14.57 2.96 8.72
CA LYS A 167 -15.18 2.42 9.94
C LYS A 167 -14.14 1.84 10.90
N ASN A 168 -13.15 1.13 10.35
CA ASN A 168 -12.11 0.53 11.15
C ASN A 168 -11.17 1.59 11.77
N ALA A 169 -10.84 2.65 11.02
CA ALA A 169 -10.07 3.79 11.52
C ALA A 169 -10.76 4.51 12.68
N LEU A 170 -12.08 4.70 12.60
CA LEU A 170 -12.87 5.27 13.70
C LEU A 170 -12.90 4.35 14.92
N LYS A 171 -13.07 3.04 14.72
CA LYS A 171 -13.08 2.04 15.81
C LYS A 171 -11.74 1.95 16.55
N GLU A 172 -10.63 2.05 15.81
CA GLU A 172 -9.26 1.98 16.35
C GLU A 172 -8.71 3.36 16.77
N ASN A 173 -9.49 4.42 16.67
CA ASN A 173 -9.07 5.81 16.88
C ASN A 173 -7.80 6.18 16.11
N SER A 174 -7.62 5.63 14.91
CA SER A 174 -6.44 5.83 14.08
C SER A 174 -6.63 6.97 13.09
N PHE A 175 -6.10 8.15 13.41
CA PHE A 175 -6.12 9.29 12.50
C PHE A 175 -5.34 9.02 11.21
N TYR A 176 -4.26 8.25 11.28
CA TYR A 176 -3.45 7.86 10.13
C TYR A 176 -4.26 7.12 9.06
N PHE A 177 -4.94 6.02 9.44
CA PHE A 177 -5.77 5.27 8.48
C PHE A 177 -6.97 6.07 7.99
N LEU A 178 -7.50 6.98 8.79
CA LEU A 178 -8.56 7.88 8.37
C LEU A 178 -8.08 8.82 7.26
N VAL A 179 -6.92 9.47 7.45
CA VAL A 179 -6.34 10.39 6.46
C VAL A 179 -6.06 9.67 5.14
N ILE A 180 -5.39 8.52 5.19
CA ILE A 180 -5.10 7.71 4.00
C ILE A 180 -6.38 7.36 3.25
N THR A 181 -7.37 6.82 3.96
CA THR A 181 -8.65 6.42 3.35
C THR A 181 -9.35 7.59 2.68
N LEU A 182 -9.41 8.76 3.33
CA LEU A 182 -10.03 9.95 2.75
C LEU A 182 -9.26 10.49 1.55
N LEU A 183 -7.92 10.42 1.56
CA LEU A 183 -7.10 10.83 0.42
C LEU A 183 -7.35 9.94 -0.81
N TYR A 184 -7.33 8.64 -0.65
CA TYR A 184 -7.60 7.72 -1.76
C TYR A 184 -9.04 7.81 -2.26
N ALA A 185 -10.02 7.97 -1.35
CA ALA A 185 -11.42 8.22 -1.72
C ALA A 185 -11.57 9.53 -2.51
N TYR A 186 -10.86 10.58 -2.09
CA TYR A 186 -10.84 11.87 -2.79
C TYR A 186 -10.26 11.76 -4.20
N ILE A 187 -9.15 11.03 -4.38
CA ILE A 187 -8.56 10.81 -5.71
C ILE A 187 -9.56 10.07 -6.62
N GLY A 188 -10.14 8.97 -6.15
CA GLY A 188 -11.12 8.22 -6.93
C GLY A 188 -12.37 9.02 -7.28
N LEU A 189 -12.90 9.80 -6.31
CA LEU A 189 -14.03 10.68 -6.55
C LEU A 189 -13.70 11.78 -7.55
N SER A 190 -12.50 12.37 -7.43
CA SER A 190 -12.05 13.42 -8.35
C SER A 190 -11.92 12.92 -9.78
N TYR A 191 -11.44 11.67 -9.97
CA TYR A 191 -11.41 11.05 -11.29
C TYR A 191 -12.82 10.96 -11.89
N VAL A 192 -13.79 10.42 -11.13
CA VAL A 192 -15.18 10.32 -11.60
C VAL A 192 -15.78 11.69 -11.93
N VAL A 193 -15.54 12.72 -11.11
CA VAL A 193 -16.05 14.06 -11.36
C VAL A 193 -15.45 14.65 -12.63
N ILE A 194 -14.15 14.50 -12.85
CA ILE A 194 -13.48 15.00 -14.05
C ILE A 194 -14.00 14.30 -15.31
N GLU A 195 -14.14 12.97 -15.29
CA GLU A 195 -14.74 12.23 -16.42
C GLU A 195 -16.15 12.73 -16.75
N LEU A 196 -16.99 12.95 -15.73
CA LEU A 196 -18.35 13.48 -15.93
C LEU A 196 -18.34 14.92 -16.47
N LEU A 197 -17.39 15.76 -16.06
CA LEU A 197 -17.27 17.13 -16.59
C LEU A 197 -16.88 17.13 -18.07
N PHE A 198 -15.96 16.26 -18.47
CA PHE A 198 -15.57 16.14 -19.88
C PHE A 198 -16.67 15.51 -20.75
N LEU A 199 -17.49 14.62 -20.17
CA LEU A 199 -18.63 14.05 -20.87
C LEU A 199 -19.78 15.07 -21.06
N ALA A 200 -19.99 15.98 -20.11
CA ALA A 200 -21.12 16.89 -20.07
C ALA A 200 -20.88 18.24 -20.77
N GLY A 201 -19.63 18.63 -20.97
CA GLY A 201 -19.28 19.99 -21.43
C GLY A 201 -18.25 20.01 -22.55
N ASP A 202 -18.08 21.21 -23.14
CA ASP A 202 -16.97 21.48 -24.04
C ASP A 202 -15.65 21.41 -23.26
N GLY A 203 -14.56 20.96 -23.87
CA GLY A 203 -13.26 20.75 -23.22
C GLY A 203 -12.76 21.95 -22.41
N ILE A 204 -13.00 23.17 -22.88
CA ILE A 204 -12.59 24.42 -22.19
C ILE A 204 -13.43 24.64 -20.92
N SER A 205 -14.75 24.50 -21.00
CA SER A 205 -15.66 24.67 -19.86
C SER A 205 -15.41 23.60 -18.79
N ALA A 206 -15.12 22.35 -19.19
CA ALA A 206 -14.79 21.27 -18.28
C ALA A 206 -13.51 21.57 -17.47
N VAL A 207 -12.47 22.17 -18.09
CA VAL A 207 -11.24 22.59 -17.39
C VAL A 207 -11.53 23.66 -16.33
N TYR A 208 -12.28 24.70 -16.67
CA TYR A 208 -12.62 25.74 -15.67
C TYR A 208 -13.44 25.21 -14.51
N LEU A 209 -14.46 24.39 -14.78
CA LEU A 209 -15.27 23.74 -13.74
C LEU A 209 -14.42 22.79 -12.89
N GLY A 210 -13.49 22.05 -13.50
CA GLY A 210 -12.54 21.20 -12.80
C GLY A 210 -11.65 21.99 -11.83
N LEU A 211 -11.14 23.16 -12.22
CA LEU A 211 -10.35 24.02 -11.33
C LEU A 211 -11.17 24.49 -10.12
N ILE A 212 -12.42 24.95 -10.35
CA ILE A 212 -13.32 25.34 -9.26
C ILE A 212 -13.60 24.17 -8.33
N TYR A 213 -13.85 22.98 -8.90
CA TYR A 213 -14.04 21.75 -8.13
C TYR A 213 -12.85 21.45 -7.23
N PHE A 214 -11.60 21.46 -7.75
CA PHE A 214 -10.41 21.16 -6.96
C PHE A 214 -10.20 22.14 -5.81
N ILE A 215 -10.46 23.43 -6.02
CA ILE A 215 -10.37 24.44 -4.95
C ILE A 215 -11.43 24.17 -3.88
N ALA A 216 -12.68 24.01 -4.27
CA ALA A 216 -13.79 23.83 -3.34
C ALA A 216 -13.68 22.49 -2.57
N SER A 217 -13.38 21.40 -3.27
CA SER A 217 -13.24 20.06 -2.67
C SER A 217 -11.99 19.93 -1.80
N GLY A 218 -10.88 20.58 -2.15
CA GLY A 218 -9.68 20.63 -1.33
C GLY A 218 -9.93 21.35 0.02
N ILE A 219 -10.67 22.48 0.02
CA ILE A 219 -11.10 23.15 1.26
C ILE A 219 -12.01 22.23 2.08
N GLY A 220 -12.94 21.52 1.42
CA GLY A 220 -13.81 20.52 2.05
C GLY A 220 -13.03 19.41 2.74
N LEU A 221 -12.03 18.85 2.05
CA LEU A 221 -11.16 17.78 2.57
C LEU A 221 -10.38 18.24 3.82
N ILE A 222 -9.80 19.44 3.79
CA ILE A 222 -9.09 20.01 4.94
C ILE A 222 -10.03 20.17 6.13
N ARG A 223 -11.25 20.69 5.91
CA ARG A 223 -12.27 20.80 6.97
C ARG A 223 -12.63 19.44 7.57
N MET A 224 -12.79 18.42 6.73
CA MET A 224 -13.04 17.04 7.19
C MET A 224 -11.89 16.52 8.06
N PHE A 225 -10.64 16.72 7.67
CA PHE A 225 -9.48 16.32 8.49
C PHE A 225 -9.49 17.01 9.86
N ILE A 226 -9.73 18.31 9.91
CA ILE A 226 -9.80 19.06 11.18
C ILE A 226 -10.93 18.53 12.07
N GLN A 227 -12.12 18.29 11.50
CA GLN A 227 -13.28 17.81 12.22
C GLN A 227 -13.04 16.41 12.80
N TYR A 228 -12.58 15.46 11.99
CA TYR A 228 -12.32 14.10 12.44
C TYR A 228 -11.14 14.01 13.42
N ASN A 229 -10.11 14.83 13.27
CA ASN A 229 -9.04 14.92 14.26
C ASN A 229 -9.57 15.35 15.64
N LYS A 230 -10.49 16.32 15.68
CA LYS A 230 -11.14 16.75 16.93
C LYS A 230 -11.97 15.61 17.56
N ILE A 231 -12.75 14.88 16.74
CA ILE A 231 -13.57 13.76 17.20
C ILE A 231 -12.69 12.65 17.80
N LEU A 232 -11.62 12.25 17.08
CA LEU A 232 -10.72 11.19 17.54
C LEU A 232 -9.98 11.58 18.82
N LYS A 233 -9.50 12.83 18.94
CA LYS A 233 -8.86 13.32 20.17
C LYS A 233 -9.81 13.29 21.36
N ARG A 234 -11.08 13.65 21.16
CA ARG A 234 -12.09 13.60 22.24
C ARG A 234 -12.36 12.18 22.72
N ASN A 235 -12.34 11.18 21.83
CA ASN A 235 -12.54 9.79 22.17
C ASN A 235 -11.36 9.16 22.95
N VAL A 236 -10.16 9.75 22.84
CA VAL A 236 -8.96 9.29 23.57
C VAL A 236 -8.86 9.94 24.95
N SER A 237 -9.54 11.07 25.18
CA SER A 237 -9.51 11.83 26.45
C SER A 237 -10.60 11.42 27.44
N ILE A 238 -11.41 10.43 27.10
CA ILE A 238 -12.42 9.78 27.97
C ILE A 238 -11.94 8.37 28.30
#